data_80431cbc91ebb22e2e03aa2cf4b88e78
#
_entry.id   80431cbc91ebb22e2e03aa2cf4b88e78
#
_cell.length_a   1.000
_cell.length_b   1.000
_cell.length_c   1.000
_cell.angle_alpha   90.00
_cell.angle_beta   90.00
_cell.angle_gamma   90.00
#
_symmetry.space_group_name_H-M   'P 1'
#
loop_
_entity.id
_entity.type
_entity.pdbx_description
1 polymer ?
#
loop_
_entity_poly.entity_id
_entity_poly.type
_entity_poly.pdbx_seq_one_letter_code
_entity_poly.pdbx_strand_id
1 'polypeptide(L)'
;MADIVIGIPTFQRPDLLRKLLSSLVNEVNHSVWLVVADNGCSADTEAVVKAFTAEFPRCFYVPIPERGLAPVRNGLVRSVTEIVPNWRWLAMLDDDGYVSEGWLANLIACGESLDAHLVGGPVEGVLPDGANILARNSIFARRRRWKTGLVESLNTTQNLLISRTLLEVAPEPLFRNEYSASGGEDYDLFRRVRKAGGRIAWCDEAVVFEPTPESRLSPSRVLSRYYTTGIYMSQIDRFYDGTGKTCTTALKGFAASLLRTIGAGFRRDSNGAAQGMLSTAHYAGRAVGLLGGRAARYT
;
A
#
# COMPACT_ATOMS: atom_id res chain seq x y z
N MET A 1 -13.12 11.27 -24.25
CA MET A 1 -11.92 11.35 -23.40
C MET A 1 -11.91 10.09 -22.56
N ALA A 2 -10.75 9.50 -22.31
CA ALA A 2 -10.65 8.33 -21.45
C ALA A 2 -10.87 8.76 -19.98
N ASP A 3 -11.67 8.00 -19.24
CA ASP A 3 -12.10 8.38 -17.89
C ASP A 3 -11.02 8.04 -16.84
N ILE A 4 -10.89 8.91 -15.85
CA ILE A 4 -10.04 8.74 -14.68
C ILE A 4 -10.93 8.38 -13.50
N VAL A 5 -10.52 7.37 -12.74
CA VAL A 5 -11.24 6.89 -11.56
C VAL A 5 -10.33 6.95 -10.33
N ILE A 6 -10.86 7.43 -9.22
CA ILE A 6 -10.25 7.23 -7.90
C ILE A 6 -11.03 6.12 -7.20
N GLY A 7 -10.33 5.09 -6.78
CA GLY A 7 -10.87 3.93 -6.09
C GLY A 7 -10.43 3.88 -4.63
N ILE A 8 -11.38 3.78 -3.71
CA ILE A 8 -11.13 3.85 -2.27
C ILE A 8 -11.69 2.59 -1.61
N PRO A 9 -10.84 1.60 -1.27
CA PRO A 9 -11.26 0.50 -0.41
C PRO A 9 -11.40 1.00 1.03
N THR A 10 -12.49 0.64 1.72
CA THR A 10 -12.74 1.02 3.11
C THR A 10 -13.32 -0.13 3.92
N PHE A 11 -13.15 -0.06 5.25
CA PHE A 11 -13.70 -1.03 6.18
C PHE A 11 -13.98 -0.42 7.54
N GLN A 12 -15.26 -0.18 7.86
CA GLN A 12 -15.74 0.32 9.18
C GLN A 12 -15.03 1.61 9.68
N ARG A 13 -14.75 2.57 8.76
CA ARG A 13 -14.04 3.82 9.05
C ARG A 13 -14.70 5.04 8.41
N PRO A 14 -16.01 5.29 8.63
CA PRO A 14 -16.74 6.37 7.95
C PRO A 14 -16.12 7.76 8.21
N ASP A 15 -15.56 8.01 9.39
CA ASP A 15 -14.95 9.31 9.71
C ASP A 15 -13.62 9.56 9.00
N LEU A 16 -12.79 8.52 8.82
CA LEU A 16 -11.57 8.63 8.04
C LEU A 16 -11.89 8.83 6.56
N LEU A 17 -12.82 8.04 6.03
CA LEU A 17 -13.31 8.19 4.67
C LEU A 17 -13.83 9.62 4.41
N ARG A 18 -14.62 10.18 5.34
CA ARG A 18 -15.13 11.57 5.21
C ARG A 18 -13.98 12.59 5.08
N LYS A 19 -12.92 12.43 5.90
CA LYS A 19 -11.74 13.31 5.84
C LYS A 19 -11.01 13.18 4.52
N LEU A 20 -10.80 11.95 4.03
CA LEU A 20 -10.19 11.71 2.72
C LEU A 20 -11.01 12.35 1.60
N LEU A 21 -12.31 12.06 1.53
CA LEU A 21 -13.20 12.62 0.52
C LEU A 21 -13.16 14.16 0.53
N SER A 22 -13.20 14.79 1.72
CA SER A 22 -13.08 16.26 1.83
C SER A 22 -11.75 16.78 1.31
N SER A 23 -10.64 16.04 1.46
CA SER A 23 -9.34 16.45 0.91
C SER A 23 -9.30 16.38 -0.62
N LEU A 24 -10.09 15.51 -1.23
CA LEU A 24 -10.14 15.34 -2.68
C LEU A 24 -10.93 16.44 -3.39
N VAL A 25 -11.82 17.17 -2.70
CA VAL A 25 -12.65 18.24 -3.31
C VAL A 25 -11.81 19.28 -4.05
N ASN A 26 -10.65 19.64 -3.50
CA ASN A 26 -9.79 20.66 -4.09
C ASN A 26 -8.79 20.08 -5.12
N GLU A 27 -8.61 18.76 -5.14
CA GLU A 27 -7.61 18.09 -5.99
C GLU A 27 -8.19 17.51 -7.28
N VAL A 28 -9.48 17.25 -7.30
CA VAL A 28 -10.13 16.60 -8.44
C VAL A 28 -11.26 17.47 -8.98
N ASN A 29 -11.36 17.54 -10.30
CA ASN A 29 -12.48 18.18 -10.95
C ASN A 29 -13.65 17.20 -11.12
N HIS A 30 -14.84 17.71 -11.44
CA HIS A 30 -16.06 16.92 -11.61
C HIS A 30 -16.01 15.90 -12.78
N SER A 31 -14.95 15.84 -13.58
CA SER A 31 -14.78 14.84 -14.63
C SER A 31 -14.20 13.51 -14.12
N VAL A 32 -13.66 13.51 -12.90
CA VAL A 32 -13.12 12.31 -12.25
C VAL A 32 -14.24 11.51 -11.60
N TRP A 33 -14.17 10.19 -11.70
CA TRP A 33 -15.09 9.27 -11.04
C TRP A 33 -14.52 8.83 -9.70
N LEU A 34 -15.36 8.73 -8.67
CA LEU A 34 -14.97 8.15 -7.37
C LEU A 34 -15.78 6.88 -7.13
N VAL A 35 -15.09 5.81 -6.78
CA VAL A 35 -15.71 4.52 -6.43
C VAL A 35 -15.21 4.10 -5.06
N VAL A 36 -16.11 4.06 -4.08
CA VAL A 36 -15.82 3.63 -2.71
C VAL A 36 -16.29 2.18 -2.54
N ALA A 37 -15.34 1.26 -2.39
CA ALA A 37 -15.60 -0.16 -2.16
C ALA A 37 -15.58 -0.46 -0.66
N ASP A 38 -16.75 -0.72 -0.08
CA ASP A 38 -16.90 -0.95 1.36
C ASP A 38 -16.92 -2.44 1.70
N ASN A 39 -15.86 -2.92 2.31
CA ASN A 39 -15.75 -4.29 2.83
C ASN A 39 -16.51 -4.50 4.15
N GLY A 40 -17.04 -3.41 4.74
CA GLY A 40 -17.92 -3.38 5.91
C GLY A 40 -19.38 -3.60 5.57
N CYS A 41 -19.80 -3.22 4.36
CA CYS A 41 -21.19 -3.10 3.94
C CYS A 41 -22.01 -2.29 4.97
N SER A 42 -21.44 -1.16 5.41
CA SER A 42 -21.94 -0.36 6.52
C SER A 42 -22.88 0.76 6.04
N ALA A 43 -24.04 0.88 6.67
CA ALA A 43 -24.95 2.00 6.41
C ALA A 43 -24.30 3.37 6.70
N ASP A 44 -23.40 3.46 7.67
CA ASP A 44 -22.69 4.70 8.00
C ASP A 44 -21.72 5.09 6.87
N THR A 45 -21.00 4.11 6.28
CA THR A 45 -20.13 4.34 5.13
C THR A 45 -20.95 4.77 3.90
N GLU A 46 -22.06 4.09 3.64
CA GLU A 46 -22.98 4.46 2.55
C GLU A 46 -23.53 5.89 2.73
N ALA A 47 -23.92 6.27 3.94
CA ALA A 47 -24.41 7.62 4.25
C ALA A 47 -23.34 8.70 3.98
N VAL A 48 -22.05 8.42 4.32
CA VAL A 48 -20.93 9.34 4.01
C VAL A 48 -20.81 9.54 2.51
N VAL A 49 -20.83 8.46 1.71
CA VAL A 49 -20.72 8.53 0.25
C VAL A 49 -21.92 9.27 -0.35
N LYS A 50 -23.15 8.96 0.09
CA LYS A 50 -24.37 9.65 -0.36
C LYS A 50 -24.34 11.15 -0.07
N ALA A 51 -23.89 11.55 1.12
CA ALA A 51 -23.75 12.96 1.43
C ALA A 51 -22.74 13.65 0.50
N PHE A 52 -21.67 12.97 0.13
CA PHE A 52 -20.64 13.50 -0.74
C PHE A 52 -21.08 13.61 -2.21
N THR A 53 -22.06 12.82 -2.67
CA THR A 53 -22.59 12.92 -4.05
C THR A 53 -23.25 14.26 -4.36
N ALA A 54 -23.65 15.04 -3.35
CA ALA A 54 -24.16 16.40 -3.55
C ALA A 54 -23.07 17.35 -4.12
N GLU A 55 -21.82 17.15 -3.72
CA GLU A 55 -20.66 17.90 -4.23
C GLU A 55 -20.01 17.20 -5.44
N PHE A 56 -20.02 15.86 -5.43
CA PHE A 56 -19.43 15.01 -6.46
C PHE A 56 -20.45 14.02 -7.04
N PRO A 57 -21.20 14.39 -8.09
CA PRO A 57 -22.23 13.52 -8.67
C PRO A 57 -21.72 12.17 -9.21
N ARG A 58 -20.43 12.07 -9.51
CA ARG A 58 -19.79 10.83 -9.99
C ARG A 58 -19.13 10.03 -8.87
N CYS A 59 -19.69 10.07 -7.66
CA CYS A 59 -19.24 9.27 -6.51
C CYS A 59 -20.18 8.09 -6.28
N PHE A 60 -19.65 6.89 -6.22
CA PHE A 60 -20.42 5.63 -6.15
C PHE A 60 -20.01 4.84 -4.93
N TYR A 61 -21.00 4.34 -4.19
CA TYR A 61 -20.84 3.37 -3.12
C TYR A 61 -21.02 1.95 -3.66
N VAL A 62 -20.07 1.06 -3.34
CA VAL A 62 -20.13 -0.35 -3.75
C VAL A 62 -19.86 -1.24 -2.53
N PRO A 63 -20.87 -2.02 -2.08
CA PRO A 63 -20.66 -3.00 -1.00
C PRO A 63 -19.88 -4.22 -1.52
N ILE A 64 -18.84 -4.64 -0.79
CA ILE A 64 -18.05 -5.84 -1.08
C ILE A 64 -18.18 -6.80 0.11
N PRO A 65 -19.11 -7.77 0.08
CA PRO A 65 -19.38 -8.67 1.21
C PRO A 65 -18.24 -9.63 1.53
N GLU A 66 -17.45 -10.04 0.53
CA GLU A 66 -16.33 -10.95 0.74
C GLU A 66 -15.22 -10.23 1.52
N ARG A 67 -14.93 -10.73 2.73
CA ARG A 67 -13.97 -10.10 3.66
C ARG A 67 -12.53 -10.28 3.22
N GLY A 68 -11.73 -9.22 3.36
CA GLY A 68 -10.28 -9.24 3.19
C GLY A 68 -9.75 -8.17 2.23
N LEU A 69 -8.44 -7.92 2.29
CA LEU A 69 -7.78 -6.88 1.48
C LEU A 69 -7.81 -7.21 -0.02
N ALA A 70 -7.52 -8.44 -0.39
CA ALA A 70 -7.56 -8.83 -1.80
C ALA A 70 -8.99 -8.84 -2.37
N PRO A 71 -10.03 -9.39 -1.69
CA PRO A 71 -11.41 -9.29 -2.14
C PRO A 71 -11.90 -7.86 -2.37
N VAL A 72 -11.65 -6.93 -1.42
CA VAL A 72 -12.12 -5.56 -1.57
C VAL A 72 -11.44 -4.85 -2.74
N ARG A 73 -10.13 -5.04 -2.94
CA ARG A 73 -9.40 -4.44 -4.06
C ARG A 73 -9.79 -5.03 -5.41
N ASN A 74 -9.96 -6.35 -5.49
CA ASN A 74 -10.47 -7.00 -6.71
C ASN A 74 -11.90 -6.58 -7.00
N GLY A 75 -12.75 -6.51 -5.97
CA GLY A 75 -14.12 -6.00 -6.08
C GLY A 75 -14.15 -4.56 -6.59
N LEU A 76 -13.28 -3.71 -6.07
CA LEU A 76 -13.12 -2.33 -6.55
C LEU A 76 -12.78 -2.28 -8.05
N VAL A 77 -11.78 -3.04 -8.50
CA VAL A 77 -11.38 -3.06 -9.92
C VAL A 77 -12.52 -3.53 -10.82
N ARG A 78 -13.25 -4.59 -10.41
CA ARG A 78 -14.44 -5.07 -11.14
C ARG A 78 -15.51 -4.00 -11.22
N SER A 79 -15.89 -3.39 -10.10
CA SER A 79 -16.92 -2.35 -10.04
C SER A 79 -16.53 -1.12 -10.86
N VAL A 80 -15.26 -0.72 -10.84
CA VAL A 80 -14.76 0.35 -11.71
C VAL A 80 -14.95 -0.01 -13.17
N THR A 81 -14.67 -1.24 -13.57
CA THR A 81 -14.84 -1.69 -14.98
C THR A 81 -16.30 -1.74 -15.40
N GLU A 82 -17.22 -2.07 -14.48
CA GLU A 82 -18.67 -2.08 -14.71
C GLU A 82 -19.27 -0.68 -14.78
N ILE A 83 -18.91 0.21 -13.83
CA ILE A 83 -19.47 1.57 -13.71
C ILE A 83 -18.87 2.50 -14.76
N VAL A 84 -17.58 2.36 -15.07
CA VAL A 84 -16.82 3.23 -15.98
C VAL A 84 -16.13 2.38 -17.06
N PRO A 85 -16.86 1.82 -18.04
CA PRO A 85 -16.29 0.86 -18.99
C PRO A 85 -15.07 1.35 -19.79
N ASN A 86 -14.91 2.66 -19.95
CA ASN A 86 -13.84 3.29 -20.72
C ASN A 86 -12.76 3.94 -19.83
N TRP A 87 -12.64 3.49 -18.56
CA TRP A 87 -11.59 4.02 -17.71
C TRP A 87 -10.19 3.74 -18.29
N ARG A 88 -9.31 4.70 -18.14
CA ARG A 88 -7.89 4.61 -18.55
C ARG A 88 -6.97 4.44 -17.36
N TRP A 89 -7.24 5.21 -16.30
CA TRP A 89 -6.45 5.23 -15.08
C TRP A 89 -7.34 5.03 -13.86
N LEU A 90 -6.92 4.12 -12.99
CA LEU A 90 -7.49 3.92 -11.66
C LEU A 90 -6.45 4.31 -10.60
N ALA A 91 -6.67 5.42 -9.91
CA ALA A 91 -5.88 5.82 -8.75
C ALA A 91 -6.47 5.18 -7.49
N MET A 92 -5.73 4.27 -6.87
CA MET A 92 -6.14 3.59 -5.63
C MET A 92 -5.56 4.32 -4.43
N LEU A 93 -6.41 4.65 -3.46
CA LEU A 93 -6.10 5.34 -2.20
C LEU A 93 -6.72 4.60 -1.03
N ASP A 94 -5.97 4.38 0.07
CA ASP A 94 -6.57 3.87 1.31
C ASP A 94 -7.36 4.99 2.03
N ASP A 95 -8.34 4.62 2.84
CA ASP A 95 -9.32 5.52 3.49
C ASP A 95 -8.78 6.38 4.64
N ASP A 96 -7.53 6.21 5.06
CA ASP A 96 -6.93 6.85 6.24
C ASP A 96 -5.86 7.91 5.91
N GLY A 97 -5.77 8.36 4.64
CA GLY A 97 -4.83 9.37 4.19
C GLY A 97 -5.48 10.67 3.69
N TYR A 98 -4.64 11.59 3.24
CA TYR A 98 -5.00 12.76 2.43
C TYR A 98 -3.88 13.06 1.43
N VAL A 99 -4.21 13.75 0.34
CA VAL A 99 -3.30 13.93 -0.79
C VAL A 99 -2.65 15.31 -0.80
N SER A 100 -1.46 15.42 -1.42
CA SER A 100 -0.82 16.71 -1.71
C SER A 100 -1.45 17.38 -2.91
N GLU A 101 -1.25 18.68 -3.03
CA GLU A 101 -1.64 19.45 -4.22
C GLU A 101 -1.03 18.86 -5.50
N GLY A 102 -1.84 18.75 -6.55
CA GLY A 102 -1.44 18.18 -7.83
C GLY A 102 -1.18 16.68 -7.85
N TRP A 103 -1.53 15.95 -6.77
CA TRP A 103 -1.30 14.52 -6.60
C TRP A 103 -1.74 13.69 -7.82
N LEU A 104 -2.99 13.82 -8.23
CA LEU A 104 -3.55 13.01 -9.31
C LEU A 104 -2.92 13.37 -10.68
N ALA A 105 -2.72 14.67 -10.92
CA ALA A 105 -2.10 15.15 -12.15
C ALA A 105 -0.67 14.65 -12.31
N ASN A 106 0.12 14.67 -11.22
CA ASN A 106 1.50 14.17 -11.20
C ASN A 106 1.56 12.66 -11.46
N LEU A 107 0.68 11.86 -10.83
CA LEU A 107 0.62 10.42 -11.09
C LEU A 107 0.32 10.12 -12.55
N ILE A 108 -0.67 10.78 -13.14
CA ILE A 108 -1.07 10.58 -14.54
C ILE A 108 0.05 10.98 -15.48
N ALA A 109 0.63 12.17 -15.31
CA ALA A 109 1.73 12.66 -16.14
C ALA A 109 2.94 11.72 -16.09
N CYS A 110 3.27 11.20 -14.90
CA CYS A 110 4.32 10.19 -14.72
C CYS A 110 3.98 8.90 -15.46
N GLY A 111 2.74 8.40 -15.31
CA GLY A 111 2.27 7.18 -15.98
C GLY A 111 2.33 7.28 -17.50
N GLU A 112 1.88 8.41 -18.05
CA GLU A 112 1.88 8.67 -19.50
C GLU A 112 3.29 8.83 -20.04
N SER A 113 4.14 9.62 -19.38
CA SER A 113 5.51 9.90 -19.85
C SER A 113 6.41 8.66 -19.87
N LEU A 114 6.16 7.71 -18.95
CA LEU A 114 6.94 6.49 -18.80
C LEU A 114 6.24 5.26 -19.41
N ASP A 115 5.06 5.44 -19.99
CA ASP A 115 4.19 4.34 -20.50
C ASP A 115 4.08 3.22 -19.45
N ALA A 116 3.76 3.59 -18.21
CA ALA A 116 3.78 2.70 -17.08
C ALA A 116 2.43 1.98 -16.89
N HIS A 117 2.48 0.72 -16.47
CA HIS A 117 1.29 -0.05 -16.08
C HIS A 117 0.89 0.23 -14.64
N LEU A 118 1.89 0.50 -13.79
CA LEU A 118 1.71 0.90 -12.39
C LEU A 118 2.59 2.11 -12.08
N VAL A 119 2.02 3.09 -11.36
CA VAL A 119 2.78 4.21 -10.80
C VAL A 119 2.50 4.30 -9.31
N GLY A 120 3.54 4.22 -8.49
CA GLY A 120 3.43 4.48 -7.06
C GLY A 120 3.97 5.86 -6.70
N GLY A 121 3.47 6.42 -5.62
CA GLY A 121 3.98 7.65 -5.02
C GLY A 121 4.33 7.48 -3.54
N PRO A 122 4.97 8.49 -2.92
CA PRO A 122 5.27 8.49 -1.50
C PRO A 122 4.00 8.39 -0.65
N VAL A 123 4.12 7.65 0.45
CA VAL A 123 3.18 7.71 1.57
C VAL A 123 3.98 8.18 2.79
N GLU A 124 3.75 9.40 3.22
CA GLU A 124 4.42 10.00 4.36
C GLU A 124 3.57 9.84 5.62
N GLY A 125 4.14 9.16 6.60
CA GLY A 125 3.47 8.97 7.88
C GLY A 125 3.50 10.23 8.73
N VAL A 126 2.33 10.68 9.15
CA VAL A 126 2.18 11.77 10.12
C VAL A 126 2.03 11.15 11.50
N LEU A 127 3.11 11.23 12.28
CA LEU A 127 3.15 10.68 13.64
C LEU A 127 2.60 11.69 14.65
N PRO A 128 1.91 11.24 15.72
CA PRO A 128 1.54 12.11 16.83
C PRO A 128 2.78 12.58 17.59
N ASP A 129 2.64 13.71 18.30
CA ASP A 129 3.68 14.23 19.18
C ASP A 129 4.06 13.19 20.23
N GLY A 130 5.37 13.11 20.54
CA GLY A 130 5.87 12.15 21.51
C GLY A 130 5.99 10.70 21.04
N ALA A 131 5.80 10.40 19.75
CA ALA A 131 6.01 9.08 19.19
C ALA A 131 7.38 8.51 19.59
N ASN A 132 7.42 7.22 19.99
CA ASN A 132 8.64 6.59 20.44
C ASN A 132 9.67 6.39 19.33
N ILE A 133 10.92 6.10 19.70
CA ILE A 133 12.03 5.99 18.75
C ILE A 133 11.84 4.89 17.70
N LEU A 134 11.21 3.77 18.04
CA LEU A 134 10.92 2.71 17.06
C LEU A 134 9.91 3.19 16.02
N ALA A 135 8.84 3.87 16.46
CA ALA A 135 7.85 4.45 15.56
C ALA A 135 8.50 5.46 14.60
N ARG A 136 9.32 6.39 15.12
CA ARG A 136 10.01 7.41 14.31
C ARG A 136 11.02 6.84 13.29
N ASN A 137 11.52 5.63 13.52
CA ASN A 137 12.45 4.95 12.61
C ASN A 137 11.79 3.84 11.78
N SER A 138 10.46 3.66 11.90
CA SER A 138 9.69 2.63 11.21
C SER A 138 9.06 3.12 9.92
N ILE A 139 8.40 2.19 9.23
CA ILE A 139 7.58 2.47 8.03
C ILE A 139 6.41 3.44 8.30
N PHE A 140 6.03 3.67 9.55
CA PHE A 140 5.01 4.65 9.92
C PHE A 140 5.49 6.10 9.81
N ALA A 141 6.81 6.33 9.77
CA ALA A 141 7.40 7.65 9.59
C ALA A 141 8.26 7.74 8.34
N ARG A 142 8.96 6.66 8.00
CA ARG A 142 9.97 6.64 6.94
C ARG A 142 9.76 5.43 6.04
N ARG A 143 9.22 5.66 4.84
CA ARG A 143 9.19 4.67 3.77
C ARG A 143 10.29 4.96 2.78
N ARG A 144 10.70 3.95 2.03
CA ARG A 144 11.66 4.13 0.96
C ARG A 144 11.06 5.04 -0.12
N ARG A 145 11.83 6.02 -0.56
CA ARG A 145 11.51 6.89 -1.70
C ARG A 145 12.53 6.66 -2.81
N TRP A 146 12.12 6.90 -4.02
CA TRP A 146 12.96 6.88 -5.21
C TRP A 146 12.82 8.22 -5.93
N LYS A 147 13.72 8.52 -6.84
CA LYS A 147 13.51 9.58 -7.81
C LYS A 147 12.44 9.17 -8.79
N THR A 148 11.68 10.13 -9.31
CA THR A 148 10.69 9.91 -10.36
C THR A 148 11.32 9.21 -11.57
N GLY A 149 10.70 8.08 -11.99
CA GLY A 149 11.22 7.23 -13.05
C GLY A 149 10.80 5.76 -12.90
N LEU A 150 11.33 4.89 -13.79
CA LEU A 150 11.07 3.47 -13.71
C LEU A 150 11.75 2.82 -12.50
N VAL A 151 11.05 1.92 -11.84
CA VAL A 151 11.52 1.19 -10.66
C VAL A 151 11.24 -0.30 -10.75
N GLU A 152 11.93 -1.09 -9.94
CA GLU A 152 11.77 -2.56 -9.92
C GLU A 152 10.52 -3.01 -9.16
N SER A 153 10.07 -2.24 -8.17
CA SER A 153 8.95 -2.56 -7.30
C SER A 153 8.48 -1.33 -6.54
N LEU A 154 7.26 -1.38 -6.01
CA LEU A 154 6.69 -0.35 -5.15
C LEU A 154 6.65 -0.77 -3.68
N ASN A 155 6.30 0.16 -2.80
CA ASN A 155 6.22 -0.07 -1.36
C ASN A 155 4.83 -0.56 -0.91
N THR A 156 3.78 -0.13 -1.61
CA THR A 156 2.40 -0.24 -1.14
C THR A 156 1.42 0.10 -2.25
N THR A 157 0.18 -0.32 -2.09
CA THR A 157 -0.96 0.08 -2.93
C THR A 157 -1.75 1.27 -2.37
N GLN A 158 -1.32 1.86 -1.24
CA GLN A 158 -2.00 3.01 -0.61
C GLN A 158 -1.92 4.29 -1.44
N ASN A 159 -1.01 4.34 -2.40
CA ASN A 159 -0.83 5.45 -3.33
C ASN A 159 -0.38 4.83 -4.66
N LEU A 160 -1.34 4.36 -5.43
CA LEU A 160 -1.08 3.56 -6.62
C LEU A 160 -1.99 3.99 -7.78
N LEU A 161 -1.40 4.34 -8.91
CA LEU A 161 -2.11 4.50 -10.17
C LEU A 161 -1.96 3.23 -11.00
N ILE A 162 -3.08 2.72 -11.49
CA ILE A 162 -3.18 1.51 -12.32
C ILE A 162 -3.63 1.91 -13.72
N SER A 163 -2.85 1.56 -14.74
CA SER A 163 -3.29 1.66 -16.13
C SER A 163 -4.26 0.52 -16.45
N ARG A 164 -5.27 0.78 -17.26
CA ARG A 164 -6.16 -0.28 -17.77
C ARG A 164 -5.39 -1.37 -18.51
N THR A 165 -4.33 -1.03 -19.22
CA THR A 165 -3.47 -1.99 -19.93
C THR A 165 -2.78 -2.99 -19.01
N LEU A 166 -2.75 -2.72 -17.67
CA LEU A 166 -2.28 -3.71 -16.70
C LEU A 166 -3.09 -5.01 -16.76
N LEU A 167 -4.40 -4.92 -17.03
CA LEU A 167 -5.28 -6.10 -17.11
C LEU A 167 -4.89 -7.07 -18.25
N GLU A 168 -4.18 -6.58 -19.25
CA GLU A 168 -3.65 -7.39 -20.37
C GLU A 168 -2.32 -8.07 -19.98
N VAL A 169 -1.56 -7.46 -19.08
CA VAL A 169 -0.22 -7.92 -18.66
C VAL A 169 -0.31 -8.83 -17.45
N ALA A 170 -1.10 -8.46 -16.45
CA ALA A 170 -1.25 -9.21 -15.21
C ALA A 170 -2.56 -10.01 -15.23
N PRO A 171 -2.50 -11.35 -15.19
CA PRO A 171 -3.72 -12.17 -15.17
C PRO A 171 -4.51 -11.95 -13.89
N GLU A 172 -5.83 -12.02 -14.02
CA GLU A 172 -6.75 -11.97 -12.88
C GLU A 172 -6.60 -13.20 -11.96
N PRO A 173 -6.87 -13.05 -10.66
CA PRO A 173 -7.17 -11.79 -9.98
C PRO A 173 -5.91 -10.95 -9.78
N LEU A 174 -6.04 -9.62 -9.86
CA LEU A 174 -4.91 -8.70 -9.62
C LEU A 174 -4.33 -8.88 -8.21
N PHE A 175 -5.17 -9.06 -7.22
CA PHE A 175 -4.76 -9.32 -5.84
C PHE A 175 -5.14 -10.76 -5.45
N ARG A 176 -4.16 -11.59 -5.12
CA ARG A 176 -4.40 -13.00 -4.79
C ARG A 176 -4.97 -13.15 -3.40
N ASN A 177 -6.08 -13.88 -3.28
CA ASN A 177 -6.82 -14.09 -2.03
C ASN A 177 -5.99 -14.83 -0.96
N GLU A 178 -5.02 -15.64 -1.36
CA GLU A 178 -4.14 -16.38 -0.44
C GLU A 178 -3.34 -15.45 0.51
N TYR A 179 -3.18 -14.16 0.14
CA TYR A 179 -2.49 -13.15 0.95
C TYR A 179 -3.44 -12.25 1.76
N SER A 180 -4.76 -12.44 1.66
CA SER A 180 -5.74 -11.55 2.32
C SER A 180 -5.61 -11.49 3.84
N ALA A 181 -5.26 -12.61 4.50
CA ALA A 181 -5.09 -12.67 5.95
C ALA A 181 -3.69 -12.26 6.42
N SER A 182 -2.66 -12.52 5.60
CA SER A 182 -1.26 -12.25 5.97
C SER A 182 -0.78 -10.87 5.58
N GLY A 183 -1.38 -10.27 4.55
CA GLY A 183 -0.80 -9.18 3.78
C GLY A 183 0.23 -9.70 2.77
N GLY A 184 0.66 -8.82 1.86
CA GLY A 184 1.62 -9.13 0.80
C GLY A 184 0.99 -9.32 -0.57
N GLU A 185 -0.32 -9.14 -0.70
CA GLU A 185 -1.05 -9.13 -1.96
C GLU A 185 -0.55 -8.05 -2.92
N ASP A 186 -0.09 -6.93 -2.37
CA ASP A 186 0.57 -5.83 -3.08
C ASP A 186 1.98 -6.25 -3.57
N TYR A 187 2.77 -6.83 -2.67
CA TYR A 187 4.11 -7.31 -3.00
C TYR A 187 4.09 -8.40 -4.07
N ASP A 188 3.14 -9.35 -3.98
CA ASP A 188 2.92 -10.37 -5.00
C ASP A 188 2.52 -9.76 -6.35
N LEU A 189 1.61 -8.78 -6.36
CA LEU A 189 1.20 -8.07 -7.57
C LEU A 189 2.41 -7.45 -8.27
N PHE A 190 3.25 -6.69 -7.55
CA PHE A 190 4.42 -6.03 -8.13
C PHE A 190 5.42 -7.05 -8.70
N ARG A 191 5.62 -8.18 -8.02
CA ARG A 191 6.46 -9.28 -8.51
C ARG A 191 5.90 -9.91 -9.79
N ARG A 192 4.58 -10.14 -9.87
CA ARG A 192 3.93 -10.69 -11.07
C ARG A 192 4.00 -9.75 -12.25
N VAL A 193 3.67 -8.49 -12.05
CA VAL A 193 3.72 -7.45 -13.09
C VAL A 193 5.12 -7.35 -13.66
N ARG A 194 6.14 -7.29 -12.80
CA ARG A 194 7.53 -7.27 -13.22
C ARG A 194 7.92 -8.51 -14.04
N LYS A 195 7.54 -9.68 -13.57
CA LYS A 195 7.86 -10.96 -14.25
C LYS A 195 7.18 -11.08 -15.61
N ALA A 196 6.02 -10.47 -15.78
CA ALA A 196 5.28 -10.42 -17.04
C ALA A 196 5.79 -9.33 -18.00
N GLY A 197 6.87 -8.61 -17.64
CA GLY A 197 7.41 -7.52 -18.47
C GLY A 197 6.68 -6.18 -18.28
N GLY A 198 5.78 -6.08 -17.30
CA GLY A 198 5.08 -4.84 -17.01
C GLY A 198 6.01 -3.74 -16.50
N ARG A 199 5.71 -2.50 -16.84
CA ARG A 199 6.47 -1.31 -16.46
C ARG A 199 5.92 -0.72 -15.19
N ILE A 200 6.78 -0.55 -14.19
CA ILE A 200 6.47 0.02 -12.89
C ILE A 200 7.24 1.33 -12.76
N ALA A 201 6.56 2.40 -12.38
CA ALA A 201 7.14 3.72 -12.18
C ALA A 201 6.92 4.24 -10.75
N TRP A 202 7.72 5.21 -10.38
CA TRP A 202 7.59 6.00 -9.15
C TRP A 202 7.45 7.46 -9.52
N CYS A 203 6.50 8.15 -8.88
CA CYS A 203 6.27 9.59 -8.96
C CYS A 203 6.51 10.20 -7.58
N ASP A 204 7.65 10.84 -7.38
CA ASP A 204 8.05 11.38 -6.06
C ASP A 204 7.28 12.64 -5.66
N GLU A 205 6.65 13.28 -6.63
CA GLU A 205 5.85 14.49 -6.48
C GLU A 205 4.43 14.22 -5.99
N ALA A 206 3.92 12.99 -6.18
CA ALA A 206 2.56 12.61 -5.83
C ALA A 206 2.48 12.05 -4.41
N VAL A 207 2.47 12.92 -3.43
CA VAL A 207 2.53 12.54 -2.00
C VAL A 207 1.15 12.29 -1.42
N VAL A 208 1.03 11.19 -0.65
CA VAL A 208 -0.09 10.92 0.25
C VAL A 208 0.42 11.00 1.69
N PHE A 209 -0.34 11.66 2.56
CA PHE A 209 -0.05 11.74 4.00
C PHE A 209 -0.94 10.78 4.76
N GLU A 210 -0.35 9.95 5.63
CA GLU A 210 -1.08 8.95 6.44
C GLU A 210 -0.92 9.27 7.93
N PRO A 211 -1.93 9.88 8.59
CA PRO A 211 -1.93 10.02 10.04
C PRO A 211 -1.95 8.65 10.73
N THR A 212 -0.95 8.37 11.54
CA THR A 212 -0.86 7.08 12.22
C THR A 212 -1.40 7.18 13.64
N PRO A 213 -2.47 6.44 14.01
CA PRO A 213 -3.02 6.47 15.35
C PRO A 213 -2.03 5.88 16.37
N GLU A 214 -1.96 6.45 17.57
CA GLU A 214 -1.08 6.01 18.66
C GLU A 214 -1.22 4.52 18.96
N SER A 215 -2.43 3.98 18.80
CA SER A 215 -2.69 2.56 19.02
C SER A 215 -1.84 1.63 18.16
N ARG A 216 -1.32 2.09 17.00
CA ARG A 216 -0.44 1.32 16.12
C ARG A 216 1.05 1.45 16.47
N LEU A 217 1.42 2.39 17.35
CA LEU A 217 2.80 2.83 17.54
C LEU A 217 3.50 2.24 18.75
N SER A 218 2.85 1.37 19.55
CA SER A 218 3.55 0.71 20.65
C SER A 218 4.76 -0.10 20.14
N PRO A 219 5.88 -0.17 20.88
CA PRO A 219 7.07 -0.89 20.44
C PRO A 219 6.79 -2.32 19.98
N SER A 220 5.93 -3.04 20.69
CA SER A 220 5.57 -4.42 20.35
C SER A 220 4.81 -4.50 19.02
N ARG A 221 3.88 -3.58 18.75
CA ARG A 221 3.13 -3.53 17.48
C ARG A 221 4.03 -3.17 16.31
N VAL A 222 4.93 -2.20 16.50
CA VAL A 222 5.89 -1.81 15.48
C VAL A 222 6.82 -2.99 15.12
N LEU A 223 7.38 -3.68 16.11
CA LEU A 223 8.22 -4.87 15.89
C LEU A 223 7.43 -6.01 15.24
N SER A 224 6.21 -6.28 15.72
CA SER A 224 5.33 -7.30 15.14
C SER A 224 5.01 -7.01 13.67
N ARG A 225 4.83 -5.73 13.30
CA ARG A 225 4.63 -5.32 11.91
C ARG A 225 5.80 -5.71 11.02
N TYR A 226 7.04 -5.48 11.46
CA TYR A 226 8.24 -5.86 10.72
C TYR A 226 8.41 -7.38 10.64
N TYR A 227 8.18 -8.07 11.75
CA TYR A 227 8.25 -9.52 11.82
C TYR A 227 7.25 -10.19 10.87
N THR A 228 5.97 -9.82 10.93
CA THR A 228 4.93 -10.38 10.04
C THR A 228 5.18 -10.05 8.58
N THR A 229 5.69 -8.84 8.29
CA THR A 229 6.14 -8.46 6.94
C THR A 229 7.25 -9.40 6.44
N GLY A 230 8.22 -9.72 7.28
CA GLY A 230 9.27 -10.68 6.95
C GLY A 230 8.73 -12.06 6.59
N ILE A 231 7.73 -12.56 7.33
CA ILE A 231 7.12 -13.87 7.09
C ILE A 231 6.55 -13.95 5.67
N TYR A 232 5.60 -13.08 5.31
CA TYR A 232 4.96 -13.17 4.00
C TYR A 232 5.93 -12.85 2.85
N MET A 233 6.83 -11.89 3.02
CA MET A 233 7.81 -11.58 1.98
C MET A 233 8.72 -12.76 1.68
N SER A 234 9.15 -13.53 2.68
CA SER A 234 9.98 -14.71 2.41
C SER A 234 9.22 -15.83 1.72
N GLN A 235 7.92 -15.99 2.01
CA GLN A 235 7.06 -16.96 1.31
C GLN A 235 6.90 -16.61 -0.17
N ILE A 236 6.62 -15.34 -0.45
CA ILE A 236 6.50 -14.82 -1.81
C ILE A 236 7.85 -14.94 -2.55
N ASP A 237 8.95 -14.49 -1.94
CA ASP A 237 10.28 -14.59 -2.54
C ASP A 237 10.70 -16.04 -2.81
N ARG A 238 10.36 -16.97 -1.92
CA ARG A 238 10.63 -18.39 -2.14
C ARG A 238 9.91 -18.92 -3.38
N PHE A 239 8.69 -18.46 -3.63
CA PHE A 239 7.92 -18.81 -4.81
C PHE A 239 8.56 -18.29 -6.10
N TYR A 240 9.04 -17.03 -6.12
CA TYR A 240 9.61 -16.40 -7.32
C TYR A 240 11.09 -16.64 -7.52
N ASP A 241 11.89 -16.66 -6.45
CA ASP A 241 13.36 -16.69 -6.50
C ASP A 241 13.96 -18.03 -6.04
N GLY A 242 13.15 -18.92 -5.50
CA GLY A 242 13.57 -20.20 -4.94
C GLY A 242 14.12 -20.13 -3.52
N THR A 243 14.19 -21.31 -2.86
CA THR A 243 14.55 -21.42 -1.45
C THR A 243 15.98 -20.96 -1.16
N GLY A 244 16.94 -21.33 -2.00
CA GLY A 244 18.38 -21.02 -1.76
C GLY A 244 18.67 -19.53 -1.72
N LYS A 245 18.15 -18.75 -2.70
CA LYS A 245 18.33 -17.29 -2.75
C LYS A 245 17.62 -16.62 -1.58
N THR A 246 16.42 -17.09 -1.24
CA THR A 246 15.63 -16.51 -0.12
C THR A 246 16.28 -16.81 1.23
N CYS A 247 16.82 -18.02 1.44
CA CYS A 247 17.60 -18.36 2.65
C CYS A 247 18.85 -17.48 2.78
N THR A 248 19.60 -17.34 1.69
CA THR A 248 20.81 -16.50 1.69
C THR A 248 20.49 -15.05 2.03
N THR A 249 19.42 -14.50 1.48
CA THR A 249 18.94 -13.14 1.78
C THR A 249 18.55 -13.00 3.25
N ALA A 250 17.79 -13.96 3.79
CA ALA A 250 17.37 -13.95 5.20
C ALA A 250 18.58 -14.00 6.15
N LEU A 251 19.52 -14.91 5.92
CA LEU A 251 20.71 -15.07 6.78
C LEU A 251 21.63 -13.85 6.74
N LYS A 252 21.98 -13.38 5.54
CA LYS A 252 22.83 -12.19 5.39
C LYS A 252 22.19 -10.95 5.99
N GLY A 253 20.89 -10.75 5.76
CA GLY A 253 20.15 -9.62 6.31
C GLY A 253 20.04 -9.68 7.83
N PHE A 254 19.80 -10.88 8.41
CA PHE A 254 19.77 -11.06 9.85
C PHE A 254 21.12 -10.72 10.49
N ALA A 255 22.21 -11.28 9.99
CA ALA A 255 23.56 -11.00 10.49
C ALA A 255 23.91 -9.51 10.37
N ALA A 256 23.66 -8.89 9.23
CA ALA A 256 23.92 -7.46 9.02
C ALA A 256 23.08 -6.57 9.95
N SER A 257 21.80 -6.91 10.18
CA SER A 257 20.93 -6.14 11.08
C SER A 257 21.39 -6.24 12.54
N LEU A 258 21.82 -7.43 12.97
CA LEU A 258 22.34 -7.64 14.32
C LEU A 258 23.64 -6.85 14.54
N LEU A 259 24.59 -6.92 13.59
CA LEU A 259 25.84 -6.16 13.65
C LEU A 259 25.57 -4.64 13.66
N ARG A 260 24.58 -4.16 12.88
CA ARG A 260 24.17 -2.77 12.91
C ARG A 260 23.63 -2.36 14.29
N THR A 261 22.78 -3.19 14.90
CA THR A 261 22.20 -2.92 16.22
C THR A 261 23.31 -2.81 17.28
N ILE A 262 24.22 -3.77 17.31
CA ILE A 262 25.35 -3.81 18.25
C ILE A 262 26.27 -2.60 18.02
N GLY A 263 26.68 -2.36 16.78
CA GLY A 263 27.55 -1.24 16.42
C GLY A 263 26.95 0.13 16.74
N ALA A 264 25.65 0.29 16.55
CA ALA A 264 24.93 1.50 16.95
C ALA A 264 24.88 1.68 18.47
N GLY A 265 24.72 0.59 19.22
CA GLY A 265 24.81 0.59 20.69
C GLY A 265 26.16 1.12 21.19
N PHE A 266 27.28 0.62 20.63
CA PHE A 266 28.64 1.10 20.97
C PHE A 266 28.85 2.58 20.63
N ARG A 267 28.24 3.08 19.56
CA ARG A 267 28.31 4.49 19.13
C ARG A 267 27.30 5.38 19.84
N ARG A 268 26.46 4.86 20.71
CA ARG A 268 25.32 5.53 21.33
C ARG A 268 24.34 6.15 20.31
N ASP A 269 24.27 5.56 19.11
CA ASP A 269 23.33 5.95 18.06
C ASP A 269 21.98 5.24 18.28
N SER A 270 21.08 5.91 18.97
CA SER A 270 19.77 5.37 19.28
C SER A 270 18.89 5.17 18.03
N ASN A 271 19.03 6.00 16.99
CA ASN A 271 18.30 5.82 15.73
C ASN A 271 18.83 4.60 14.95
N GLY A 272 20.15 4.45 14.85
CA GLY A 272 20.77 3.27 14.25
C GLY A 272 20.41 1.99 14.96
N ALA A 273 20.36 1.99 16.29
CA ALA A 273 19.92 0.87 17.10
C ALA A 273 18.45 0.50 16.84
N ALA A 274 17.54 1.49 16.82
CA ALA A 274 16.14 1.27 16.51
C ALA A 274 15.96 0.67 15.11
N GLN A 275 16.63 1.21 14.09
CA GLN A 275 16.59 0.67 12.72
C GLN A 275 17.15 -0.75 12.64
N GLY A 276 18.23 -1.03 13.39
CA GLY A 276 18.80 -2.38 13.51
C GLY A 276 17.82 -3.36 14.13
N MET A 277 17.14 -2.99 15.23
CA MET A 277 16.13 -3.82 15.88
C MET A 277 14.94 -4.13 14.95
N LEU A 278 14.43 -3.12 14.23
CA LEU A 278 13.36 -3.28 13.27
C LEU A 278 13.75 -4.24 12.13
N SER A 279 14.96 -4.06 11.60
CA SER A 279 15.50 -4.95 10.55
C SER A 279 15.72 -6.37 11.10
N THR A 280 16.20 -6.53 12.32
CA THR A 280 16.36 -7.85 12.97
C THR A 280 15.01 -8.55 13.11
N ALA A 281 13.97 -7.85 13.55
CA ALA A 281 12.61 -8.39 13.62
C ALA A 281 12.12 -8.83 12.23
N HIS A 282 12.36 -8.03 11.20
CA HIS A 282 11.99 -8.37 9.81
C HIS A 282 12.70 -9.65 9.34
N TYR A 283 14.02 -9.75 9.50
CA TYR A 283 14.76 -10.92 9.03
C TYR A 283 14.52 -12.17 9.89
N ALA A 284 14.20 -12.02 11.17
CA ALA A 284 13.70 -13.12 12.01
C ALA A 284 12.36 -13.65 11.47
N GLY A 285 11.45 -12.75 11.09
CA GLY A 285 10.21 -13.11 10.41
C GLY A 285 10.48 -13.85 9.09
N ARG A 286 11.46 -13.41 8.29
CA ARG A 286 11.83 -14.10 7.04
C ARG A 286 12.30 -15.53 7.30
N ALA A 287 13.09 -15.76 8.33
CA ALA A 287 13.52 -17.11 8.70
C ALA A 287 12.32 -18.00 9.09
N VAL A 288 11.40 -17.47 9.88
CA VAL A 288 10.17 -18.20 10.27
C VAL A 288 9.28 -18.49 9.08
N GLY A 289 9.11 -17.55 8.14
CA GLY A 289 8.34 -17.78 6.91
C GLY A 289 8.94 -18.86 6.01
N LEU A 290 10.27 -18.98 5.95
CA LEU A 290 10.97 -20.06 5.26
C LEU A 290 10.69 -21.44 5.88
N LEU A 291 10.51 -21.50 7.20
CA LEU A 291 10.15 -22.71 7.95
C LEU A 291 8.66 -23.03 7.92
N GLY A 292 7.86 -22.27 7.17
CA GLY A 292 6.42 -22.51 7.02
C GLY A 292 5.55 -21.77 8.06
N GLY A 293 6.14 -20.89 8.86
CA GLY A 293 5.37 -20.03 9.77
C GLY A 293 4.41 -19.12 9.01
N ARG A 294 3.23 -18.86 9.59
CA ARG A 294 2.18 -18.02 8.97
C ARG A 294 2.08 -16.67 9.67
N ALA A 295 1.88 -15.62 8.90
CA ALA A 295 1.49 -14.32 9.42
C ALA A 295 -0.04 -14.24 9.47
N ALA A 296 -0.62 -13.86 10.62
CA ALA A 296 -2.02 -13.46 10.74
C ALA A 296 -2.01 -11.98 11.12
N ARG A 297 -2.57 -11.13 10.26
CA ARG A 297 -2.52 -9.68 10.42
C ARG A 297 -3.89 -9.02 10.32
N TYR A 298 -4.76 -9.60 9.55
CA TYR A 298 -6.10 -9.12 9.26
C TYR A 298 -7.09 -10.26 9.59
N THR A 299 -7.26 -10.52 10.87
CA THR A 299 -8.26 -11.47 11.42
C THR A 299 -9.35 -10.71 12.16
#